data_67eb3f941d2d9c0c6788b227e552cdd3
#
_entry.id   67eb3f941d2d9c0c6788b227e552cdd3
#
_cell.length_a   1.000
_cell.length_b   1.000
_cell.length_c   1.000
_cell.angle_alpha   90.00
_cell.angle_beta   90.00
_cell.angle_gamma   90.00
#
_symmetry.space_group_name_H-M   'P 1'
#
loop_
_entity.id
_entity.type
_entity.pdbx_description
1 polymer ?
#
loop_
_entity_poly.entity_id
_entity_poly.type
_entity_poly.pdbx_seq_one_letter_code
_entity_poly.pdbx_strand_id
1 'polypeptide(L)'
;MSIETKNETKKWRLPAEWEPQSMVQLTWPHAKTDWAPMLEEITKTYEEMATAIANREELLIVGEPNNDTWARDHGFFTLVDDEGGAKLLDYCFNGWGEKFEADLDNAINRRIYDEGKVKGEYVDCLDFVLEGGSIESDGKGTVFTTSSCLLAPHRNQPMTKDEIEARLKRDLYAERVLWIDYGNLVGDDTDGHIDTLVRVAPNDTLLYIGCDDETDEQYDELKKMEEQLKSFRTMEGKPYKLIKLPTPRPIYDEDNERLPATYANFLIMNGAVLVPTYNQPDLDAEAIRLIGEVFPDREIVGIDCRSVIKQHGSLHCCTMQYPRL
;
A
#
# COMPACT_ATOMS: atom_id res chain seq x y z
N MET A 1 -18.98 -48.50 -9.12
CA MET A 1 -17.79 -47.68 -8.74
C MET A 1 -18.16 -46.24 -8.98
N SER A 2 -18.65 -45.57 -7.94
CA SER A 2 -18.95 -44.16 -7.98
C SER A 2 -17.65 -43.43 -7.70
N ILE A 3 -17.20 -42.65 -8.68
CA ILE A 3 -16.08 -41.71 -8.53
C ILE A 3 -16.66 -40.53 -7.71
N GLU A 4 -16.41 -40.55 -6.42
CA GLU A 4 -16.57 -39.35 -5.61
C GLU A 4 -15.48 -38.34 -6.07
N THR A 5 -15.88 -37.40 -6.90
CA THR A 5 -15.10 -36.17 -7.12
C THR A 5 -15.01 -35.41 -5.79
N LYS A 6 -13.88 -35.55 -5.11
CA LYS A 6 -13.51 -34.60 -4.06
C LYS A 6 -13.47 -33.20 -4.67
N ASN A 7 -14.51 -32.42 -4.45
CA ASN A 7 -14.45 -30.97 -4.57
C ASN A 7 -13.51 -30.50 -3.45
N GLU A 8 -12.20 -30.51 -3.69
CA GLU A 8 -11.28 -29.74 -2.87
C GLU A 8 -11.64 -28.28 -3.12
N THR A 9 -12.21 -27.64 -2.11
CA THR A 9 -12.51 -26.21 -2.17
C THR A 9 -11.18 -25.46 -2.34
N LYS A 10 -11.01 -24.78 -3.46
CA LYS A 10 -9.85 -23.94 -3.75
C LYS A 10 -9.55 -23.03 -2.56
N LYS A 11 -8.29 -23.01 -2.11
CA LYS A 11 -7.86 -22.14 -1.02
C LYS A 11 -7.42 -20.80 -1.61
N TRP A 12 -8.29 -19.82 -1.54
CA TRP A 12 -7.98 -18.45 -1.89
C TRP A 12 -7.24 -17.75 -0.75
N ARG A 13 -6.35 -16.82 -1.08
CA ARG A 13 -5.66 -15.96 -0.13
C ARG A 13 -5.25 -14.64 -0.78
N LEU A 14 -5.11 -13.61 0.03
CA LEU A 14 -4.41 -12.38 -0.36
C LEU A 14 -2.90 -12.65 -0.23
N PRO A 15 -2.11 -12.61 -1.33
CA PRO A 15 -0.67 -12.84 -1.26
C PRO A 15 0.03 -11.69 -0.53
N ALA A 16 1.23 -11.97 -0.04
CA ALA A 16 2.12 -10.92 0.43
C ALA A 16 2.75 -10.17 -0.74
N GLU A 17 3.08 -8.89 -0.55
CA GLU A 17 3.64 -8.05 -1.63
C GLU A 17 4.98 -8.58 -2.16
N TRP A 18 5.79 -9.24 -1.32
CA TRP A 18 7.08 -9.82 -1.74
C TRP A 18 6.97 -11.13 -2.53
N GLU A 19 5.79 -11.68 -2.71
CA GLU A 19 5.60 -12.86 -3.56
C GLU A 19 5.82 -12.52 -5.04
N PRO A 20 6.09 -13.50 -5.91
CA PRO A 20 6.32 -13.23 -7.32
C PRO A 20 5.18 -12.46 -7.97
N GLN A 21 5.52 -11.41 -8.69
CA GLN A 21 4.59 -10.53 -9.37
C GLN A 21 4.62 -10.74 -10.88
N SER A 22 3.53 -10.41 -11.55
CA SER A 22 3.45 -10.39 -13.02
C SER A 22 3.71 -9.00 -13.57
N MET A 23 3.19 -7.97 -12.90
CA MET A 23 3.33 -6.57 -13.32
C MET A 23 3.06 -5.59 -12.19
N VAL A 24 3.48 -4.35 -12.39
CA VAL A 24 3.09 -3.18 -11.58
C VAL A 24 2.34 -2.17 -12.43
N GLN A 25 1.25 -1.63 -11.89
CA GLN A 25 0.47 -0.54 -12.48
C GLN A 25 0.96 0.81 -11.96
N LEU A 26 1.05 1.78 -12.87
CA LEU A 26 1.11 3.22 -12.60
C LEU A 26 -0.08 3.90 -13.27
N THR A 27 -0.75 4.82 -12.58
CA THR A 27 -1.74 5.72 -13.18
C THR A 27 -1.05 7.05 -13.43
N TRP A 28 -1.01 7.49 -14.71
CA TRP A 28 -0.09 8.54 -15.18
C TRP A 28 -0.62 9.95 -14.89
N PRO A 29 0.22 10.86 -14.38
CA PRO A 29 -0.15 12.26 -14.16
C PRO A 29 -0.40 13.00 -15.47
N HIS A 30 -1.35 13.93 -15.48
CA HIS A 30 -1.66 14.76 -16.64
C HIS A 30 -2.20 16.15 -16.23
N ALA A 31 -2.39 17.02 -17.23
CA ALA A 31 -2.74 18.42 -17.00
C ALA A 31 -4.17 18.68 -16.43
N LYS A 32 -4.97 17.62 -16.20
CA LYS A 32 -6.30 17.73 -15.58
C LYS A 32 -6.33 17.14 -14.16
N THR A 33 -5.19 16.69 -13.64
CA THR A 33 -5.03 16.26 -12.27
C THR A 33 -4.46 17.40 -11.42
N ASP A 34 -4.44 17.25 -10.12
CA ASP A 34 -3.84 18.21 -9.19
C ASP A 34 -2.33 18.39 -9.39
N TRP A 35 -1.71 17.52 -10.20
CA TRP A 35 -0.32 17.64 -10.63
C TRP A 35 -0.07 18.73 -11.69
N ALA A 36 -1.10 19.34 -12.27
CA ALA A 36 -0.96 20.33 -13.34
C ALA A 36 0.08 21.44 -13.05
N PRO A 37 0.14 22.03 -11.84
CA PRO A 37 1.11 23.08 -11.53
C PRO A 37 2.57 22.61 -11.50
N MET A 38 2.82 21.31 -11.29
CA MET A 38 4.16 20.71 -11.19
C MET A 38 4.34 19.50 -12.14
N LEU A 39 3.60 19.48 -13.26
CA LEU A 39 3.50 18.32 -14.15
C LEU A 39 4.87 17.87 -14.68
N GLU A 40 5.78 18.79 -15.02
CA GLU A 40 7.12 18.44 -15.48
C GLU A 40 7.94 17.75 -14.38
N GLU A 41 7.85 18.22 -13.14
CA GLU A 41 8.58 17.67 -11.99
C GLU A 41 8.08 16.26 -11.66
N ILE A 42 6.75 16.09 -11.51
CA ILE A 42 6.17 14.78 -11.17
C ILE A 42 6.38 13.77 -12.29
N THR A 43 6.29 14.18 -13.56
CA THR A 43 6.52 13.28 -14.69
C THR A 43 7.91 12.69 -14.66
N LYS A 44 8.94 13.44 -14.29
CA LYS A 44 10.31 12.90 -14.13
C LYS A 44 10.39 11.82 -13.07
N THR A 45 9.75 12.01 -11.92
CA THR A 45 9.71 10.98 -10.87
C THR A 45 8.96 9.73 -11.36
N TYR A 46 7.85 9.90 -12.09
CA TYR A 46 7.12 8.78 -12.70
C TYR A 46 7.94 8.04 -13.76
N GLU A 47 8.72 8.74 -14.58
CA GLU A 47 9.66 8.14 -15.55
C GLU A 47 10.75 7.33 -14.86
N GLU A 48 11.27 7.79 -13.72
CA GLU A 48 12.25 7.04 -12.91
C GLU A 48 11.62 5.77 -12.34
N MET A 49 10.43 5.85 -11.74
CA MET A 49 9.68 4.68 -11.25
C MET A 49 9.38 3.70 -12.40
N ALA A 50 8.85 4.20 -13.50
CA ALA A 50 8.51 3.40 -14.68
C ALA A 50 9.73 2.67 -15.24
N THR A 51 10.87 3.34 -15.33
CA THR A 51 12.14 2.74 -15.77
C THR A 51 12.61 1.66 -14.82
N ALA A 52 12.57 1.92 -13.52
CA ALA A 52 12.98 0.93 -12.51
C ALA A 52 12.09 -0.32 -12.54
N ILE A 53 10.78 -0.16 -12.73
CA ILE A 53 9.81 -1.25 -12.85
C ILE A 53 10.03 -2.01 -14.16
N ALA A 54 10.01 -1.34 -15.31
CA ALA A 54 10.09 -1.95 -16.63
C ALA A 54 11.40 -2.76 -16.87
N ASN A 55 12.46 -2.45 -16.15
CA ASN A 55 13.71 -3.22 -16.19
C ASN A 55 13.61 -4.59 -15.49
N ARG A 56 12.54 -4.89 -14.75
CA ARG A 56 12.43 -6.08 -13.89
C ARG A 56 11.15 -6.87 -14.09
N GLU A 57 10.05 -6.21 -14.41
CA GLU A 57 8.75 -6.85 -14.64
C GLU A 57 7.88 -6.02 -15.58
N GLU A 58 6.72 -6.54 -15.95
CA GLU A 58 5.79 -5.83 -16.83
C GLU A 58 5.27 -4.56 -16.15
N LEU A 59 5.21 -3.47 -16.90
CA LEU A 59 4.67 -2.20 -16.46
C LEU A 59 3.34 -1.93 -17.16
N LEU A 60 2.26 -1.82 -16.38
CA LEU A 60 0.97 -1.33 -16.85
C LEU A 60 0.86 0.17 -16.61
N ILE A 61 0.86 0.97 -17.68
CA ILE A 61 0.57 2.41 -17.59
C ILE A 61 -0.91 2.64 -17.92
N VAL A 62 -1.61 3.26 -16.98
CA VAL A 62 -3.00 3.70 -17.14
C VAL A 62 -2.99 5.21 -17.33
N GLY A 63 -3.54 5.67 -18.47
CA GLY A 63 -3.72 7.09 -18.76
C GLY A 63 -5.16 7.55 -18.63
N GLU A 64 -5.43 8.78 -19.05
CA GLU A 64 -6.78 9.37 -19.06
C GLU A 64 -7.87 8.41 -19.59
N PRO A 65 -9.10 8.45 -19.06
CA PRO A 65 -9.56 9.33 -18.00
C PRO A 65 -9.23 8.81 -16.59
N ASN A 66 -8.75 9.70 -15.72
CA ASN A 66 -8.53 9.49 -14.27
C ASN A 66 -8.64 10.85 -13.57
N ASN A 67 -9.05 10.86 -12.30
CA ASN A 67 -9.05 12.06 -11.47
C ASN A 67 -7.65 12.36 -10.96
N ASP A 68 -6.92 11.32 -10.47
CA ASP A 68 -5.58 11.42 -9.92
C ASP A 68 -4.75 10.16 -10.23
N THR A 69 -3.63 9.96 -9.54
CA THR A 69 -2.56 9.01 -9.92
C THR A 69 -2.31 7.91 -8.90
N TRP A 70 -3.15 7.78 -7.90
CA TRP A 70 -2.93 6.93 -6.73
C TRP A 70 -3.38 5.48 -7.00
N ALA A 71 -2.61 4.79 -7.87
CA ALA A 71 -2.91 3.43 -8.30
C ALA A 71 -3.03 2.43 -7.14
N ARG A 72 -2.31 2.66 -6.03
CA ARG A 72 -2.40 1.85 -4.82
C ARG A 72 -3.83 1.79 -4.29
N ASP A 73 -4.54 2.91 -4.29
CA ASP A 73 -5.78 3.04 -3.55
C ASP A 73 -7.01 2.68 -4.38
N HIS A 74 -6.97 2.92 -5.69
CA HIS A 74 -8.05 2.50 -6.58
C HIS A 74 -7.83 1.14 -7.26
N GLY A 75 -6.62 0.56 -7.19
CA GLY A 75 -6.27 -0.68 -7.89
C GLY A 75 -6.94 -1.93 -7.30
N PHE A 76 -6.96 -3.02 -8.07
CA PHE A 76 -7.52 -4.29 -7.62
C PHE A 76 -6.79 -4.90 -6.44
N PHE A 77 -7.52 -5.40 -5.46
CA PHE A 77 -6.98 -6.44 -4.59
C PHE A 77 -7.02 -7.79 -5.32
N THR A 78 -5.89 -8.43 -5.47
CA THR A 78 -5.81 -9.68 -6.22
C THR A 78 -5.60 -10.87 -5.28
N LEU A 79 -6.59 -11.76 -5.23
CA LEU A 79 -6.46 -13.05 -4.55
C LEU A 79 -5.89 -14.08 -5.52
N VAL A 80 -5.12 -15.01 -4.96
CA VAL A 80 -4.59 -16.17 -5.70
C VAL A 80 -5.02 -17.47 -5.05
N ASP A 81 -5.08 -18.55 -5.86
CA ASP A 81 -5.26 -19.90 -5.37
C ASP A 81 -4.02 -20.78 -5.67
N ASP A 82 -4.00 -22.00 -5.12
CA ASP A 82 -2.89 -22.94 -5.30
C ASP A 82 -2.82 -23.55 -6.71
N GLU A 83 -3.81 -23.29 -7.58
CA GLU A 83 -3.90 -23.80 -8.95
C GLU A 83 -3.55 -22.75 -10.02
N GLY A 84 -3.15 -21.54 -9.61
CA GLY A 84 -2.83 -20.41 -10.49
C GLY A 84 -4.07 -19.62 -10.92
N GLY A 85 -5.17 -19.72 -10.19
CA GLY A 85 -6.33 -18.85 -10.36
C GLY A 85 -6.13 -17.48 -9.69
N ALA A 86 -6.80 -16.46 -10.22
CA ALA A 86 -6.86 -15.14 -9.61
C ALA A 86 -8.31 -14.63 -9.50
N LYS A 87 -8.59 -13.90 -8.44
CA LYS A 87 -9.77 -13.04 -8.29
C LYS A 87 -9.33 -11.59 -8.15
N LEU A 88 -9.93 -10.75 -8.97
CA LEU A 88 -9.70 -9.31 -9.00
C LEU A 88 -10.87 -8.64 -8.26
N LEU A 89 -10.65 -8.30 -6.99
CA LEU A 89 -11.66 -7.66 -6.16
C LEU A 89 -11.65 -6.15 -6.45
N ASP A 90 -12.76 -5.66 -6.97
CA ASP A 90 -12.96 -4.25 -7.29
C ASP A 90 -13.75 -3.57 -6.18
N TYR A 91 -13.04 -2.94 -5.24
CA TYR A 91 -13.63 -2.19 -4.14
C TYR A 91 -13.93 -0.75 -4.55
N CYS A 92 -14.88 -0.13 -3.86
CA CYS A 92 -15.19 1.26 -4.06
C CYS A 92 -14.03 2.15 -3.59
N PHE A 93 -13.51 2.97 -4.49
CA PHE A 93 -12.64 4.09 -4.16
C PHE A 93 -13.44 5.38 -4.22
N ASN A 94 -13.54 6.09 -3.09
CA ASN A 94 -14.37 7.29 -2.96
C ASN A 94 -13.57 8.55 -2.59
N GLY A 95 -12.28 8.59 -2.97
CA GLY A 95 -11.43 9.75 -2.70
C GLY A 95 -11.14 9.96 -1.21
N TRP A 96 -10.76 8.86 -0.51
CA TRP A 96 -10.37 8.84 0.92
C TRP A 96 -11.46 9.38 1.85
N GLY A 97 -12.69 8.90 1.64
CA GLY A 97 -13.82 9.34 2.44
C GLY A 97 -14.47 10.62 1.92
N GLU A 98 -14.64 10.72 0.61
CA GLU A 98 -15.32 11.84 -0.08
C GLU A 98 -14.60 13.19 0.06
N LYS A 99 -13.29 13.18 0.28
CA LYS A 99 -12.47 14.39 0.35
C LYS A 99 -12.16 14.96 -1.04
N PHE A 100 -12.06 14.07 -2.06
CA PHE A 100 -11.68 14.39 -3.43
C PHE A 100 -12.62 13.72 -4.43
N GLU A 101 -12.73 14.28 -5.64
CA GLU A 101 -13.41 13.64 -6.77
C GLU A 101 -12.66 12.34 -7.14
N ALA A 102 -13.40 11.23 -7.31
CA ALA A 102 -12.80 9.93 -7.52
C ALA A 102 -13.58 9.02 -8.48
N ASP A 103 -14.58 9.51 -9.16
CA ASP A 103 -15.46 8.74 -10.05
C ASP A 103 -14.72 8.14 -11.25
N LEU A 104 -13.75 8.88 -11.81
CA LEU A 104 -12.92 8.38 -12.92
C LEU A 104 -11.91 7.34 -12.42
N ASP A 105 -11.31 7.54 -11.24
CA ASP A 105 -10.36 6.60 -10.63
C ASP A 105 -11.07 5.31 -10.24
N ASN A 106 -12.23 5.40 -9.62
CA ASN A 106 -13.06 4.25 -9.27
C ASN A 106 -13.51 3.42 -10.50
N ALA A 107 -13.53 4.02 -11.69
CA ALA A 107 -13.87 3.33 -12.94
C ALA A 107 -12.67 2.64 -13.61
N ILE A 108 -11.43 2.88 -13.16
CA ILE A 108 -10.21 2.37 -13.82
C ILE A 108 -10.18 0.84 -13.82
N ASN A 109 -10.48 0.21 -12.71
CA ASN A 109 -10.42 -1.25 -12.57
C ASN A 109 -11.33 -1.93 -13.60
N ARG A 110 -12.57 -1.50 -13.70
CA ARG A 110 -13.52 -2.05 -14.67
C ARG A 110 -13.02 -1.83 -16.10
N ARG A 111 -12.48 -0.65 -16.41
CA ARG A 111 -11.94 -0.31 -17.74
C ARG A 111 -10.78 -1.23 -18.12
N ILE A 112 -9.75 -1.37 -17.28
CA ILE A 112 -8.58 -2.19 -17.61
C ILE A 112 -8.92 -3.69 -17.66
N TYR A 113 -9.94 -4.13 -16.91
CA TYR A 113 -10.47 -5.48 -17.00
C TYR A 113 -11.16 -5.73 -18.34
N ASP A 114 -12.08 -4.85 -18.76
CA ASP A 114 -12.81 -4.96 -20.03
C ASP A 114 -11.87 -4.86 -21.24
N GLU A 115 -10.75 -4.13 -21.12
CA GLU A 115 -9.68 -4.04 -22.11
C GLU A 115 -8.76 -5.29 -22.13
N GLY A 116 -8.95 -6.22 -21.20
CA GLY A 116 -8.14 -7.44 -21.10
C GLY A 116 -6.69 -7.21 -20.66
N LYS A 117 -6.40 -6.09 -20.00
CA LYS A 117 -5.06 -5.75 -19.51
C LYS A 117 -4.67 -6.49 -18.23
N VAL A 118 -5.66 -6.96 -17.48
CA VAL A 118 -5.48 -7.75 -16.25
C VAL A 118 -6.14 -9.10 -16.40
N LYS A 119 -5.63 -10.13 -15.70
CA LYS A 119 -6.12 -11.51 -15.79
C LYS A 119 -6.66 -11.99 -14.45
N GLY A 120 -7.84 -12.60 -14.47
CA GLY A 120 -8.49 -13.15 -13.28
C GLY A 120 -10.00 -13.11 -13.41
N GLU A 121 -10.70 -13.62 -12.41
CA GLU A 121 -12.14 -13.47 -12.25
C GLU A 121 -12.44 -12.10 -11.65
N TYR A 122 -13.23 -11.29 -12.34
CA TYR A 122 -13.69 -10.01 -11.77
C TYR A 122 -14.71 -10.25 -10.66
N VAL A 123 -14.48 -9.65 -9.51
CA VAL A 123 -15.37 -9.72 -8.36
C VAL A 123 -15.80 -8.31 -7.97
N ASP A 124 -17.08 -8.03 -8.11
CA ASP A 124 -17.68 -6.75 -7.72
C ASP A 124 -17.78 -6.66 -6.18
N CYS A 125 -17.04 -5.71 -5.62
CA CYS A 125 -17.04 -5.36 -4.21
C CYS A 125 -17.34 -3.85 -4.00
N LEU A 126 -17.93 -3.18 -5.01
CA LEU A 126 -18.20 -1.74 -5.00
C LEU A 126 -19.20 -1.29 -3.91
N ASP A 127 -19.81 -2.25 -3.21
CA ASP A 127 -20.63 -2.00 -2.02
C ASP A 127 -19.82 -1.72 -0.75
N PHE A 128 -18.48 -1.75 -0.83
CA PHE A 128 -17.59 -1.54 0.30
C PHE A 128 -16.40 -0.67 -0.11
N VAL A 129 -16.12 0.38 0.67
CA VAL A 129 -14.98 1.28 0.45
C VAL A 129 -13.73 0.66 1.04
N LEU A 130 -12.70 0.46 0.22
CA LEU A 130 -11.41 -0.04 0.67
C LEU A 130 -10.28 0.42 -0.27
N GLU A 131 -9.29 1.08 0.29
CA GLU A 131 -8.10 1.53 -0.39
C GLU A 131 -6.95 0.52 -0.20
N GLY A 132 -6.16 0.26 -1.23
CA GLY A 132 -5.03 -0.67 -1.18
C GLY A 132 -3.96 -0.29 -0.17
N GLY A 133 -3.71 1.01 0.04
CA GLY A 133 -2.77 1.51 1.04
C GLY A 133 -3.20 1.29 2.49
N SER A 134 -4.48 0.98 2.72
CA SER A 134 -5.02 0.68 4.06
C SER A 134 -4.78 -0.76 4.53
N ILE A 135 -4.25 -1.64 3.69
CA ILE A 135 -4.13 -3.07 3.96
C ILE A 135 -2.71 -3.57 3.70
N GLU A 136 -2.17 -4.32 4.65
CA GLU A 136 -0.97 -5.14 4.48
C GLU A 136 -1.29 -6.63 4.72
N SER A 137 -0.60 -7.54 4.04
CA SER A 137 -0.81 -8.98 4.13
C SER A 137 0.50 -9.74 4.32
N ASP A 138 0.48 -10.76 5.19
CA ASP A 138 1.60 -11.69 5.33
C ASP A 138 1.55 -12.88 4.32
N GLY A 139 0.52 -12.93 3.48
CA GLY A 139 0.28 -14.03 2.55
C GLY A 139 -0.14 -15.35 3.21
N LYS A 140 -0.26 -15.38 4.55
CA LYS A 140 -0.53 -16.58 5.36
C LYS A 140 -1.82 -16.48 6.15
N GLY A 141 -2.67 -15.51 5.86
CA GLY A 141 -3.96 -15.31 6.50
C GLY A 141 -4.00 -14.23 7.58
N THR A 142 -2.91 -13.51 7.82
CA THR A 142 -2.94 -12.29 8.64
C THR A 142 -3.01 -11.06 7.75
N VAL A 143 -4.02 -10.22 7.99
CA VAL A 143 -4.16 -8.89 7.42
C VAL A 143 -3.89 -7.86 8.52
N PHE A 144 -3.22 -6.78 8.16
CA PHE A 144 -2.95 -5.65 9.05
C PHE A 144 -3.61 -4.40 8.50
N THR A 145 -4.14 -3.57 9.37
CA THR A 145 -4.78 -2.30 9.01
C THR A 145 -4.72 -1.32 10.17
N THR A 146 -5.13 -0.09 9.96
CA THR A 146 -5.26 0.92 11.01
C THR A 146 -6.72 1.16 11.38
N SER A 147 -6.98 1.42 12.66
CA SER A 147 -8.31 1.80 13.13
C SER A 147 -8.68 3.20 12.65
N SER A 148 -7.73 4.12 12.60
CA SER A 148 -7.95 5.50 12.14
C SER A 148 -8.52 5.56 10.74
N CYS A 149 -7.98 4.77 9.80
CA CYS A 149 -8.44 4.74 8.42
C CYS A 149 -9.79 4.05 8.26
N LEU A 150 -9.90 2.77 8.65
CA LEU A 150 -11.12 2.01 8.34
C LEU A 150 -12.35 2.42 9.15
N LEU A 151 -12.14 3.11 10.28
CA LEU A 151 -13.24 3.68 11.07
C LEU A 151 -13.46 5.18 10.80
N ALA A 152 -12.73 5.75 9.86
CA ALA A 152 -12.89 7.15 9.48
C ALA A 152 -14.29 7.44 8.90
N PRO A 153 -14.80 8.66 9.04
CA PRO A 153 -16.05 9.07 8.42
C PRO A 153 -16.05 8.84 6.90
N HIS A 154 -17.23 8.60 6.34
CA HIS A 154 -17.45 8.43 4.90
C HIS A 154 -16.70 7.25 4.23
N ARG A 155 -16.16 6.28 5.03
CA ARG A 155 -15.74 4.96 4.53
C ARG A 155 -16.95 4.02 4.50
N ASN A 156 -17.13 3.26 5.57
CA ASN A 156 -18.17 2.22 5.64
C ASN A 156 -19.17 2.40 6.81
N GLN A 157 -19.20 3.56 7.43
CA GLN A 157 -20.13 3.81 8.53
C GLN A 157 -21.60 3.76 8.03
N PRO A 158 -22.52 3.21 8.81
CA PRO A 158 -22.40 2.96 10.25
C PRO A 158 -21.83 1.59 10.66
N MET A 159 -21.11 0.87 9.79
CA MET A 159 -20.51 -0.42 10.16
C MET A 159 -19.56 -0.28 11.37
N THR A 160 -19.68 -1.21 12.28
CA THR A 160 -18.79 -1.34 13.44
C THR A 160 -17.45 -1.96 13.05
N LYS A 161 -16.44 -1.85 13.92
CA LYS A 161 -15.13 -2.49 13.75
C LYS A 161 -15.27 -4.00 13.51
N ASP A 162 -16.15 -4.68 14.26
CA ASP A 162 -16.36 -6.12 14.13
C ASP A 162 -17.00 -6.49 12.79
N GLU A 163 -17.92 -5.68 12.28
CA GLU A 163 -18.55 -5.88 10.96
C GLU A 163 -17.55 -5.66 9.82
N ILE A 164 -16.70 -4.63 9.93
CA ILE A 164 -15.62 -4.39 8.96
C ILE A 164 -14.62 -5.54 9.01
N GLU A 165 -14.20 -5.99 10.20
CA GLU A 165 -13.29 -7.14 10.34
C GLU A 165 -13.88 -8.41 9.72
N ALA A 166 -15.16 -8.67 9.96
CA ALA A 166 -15.85 -9.82 9.38
C ALA A 166 -15.89 -9.73 7.84
N ARG A 167 -16.08 -8.53 7.29
CA ARG A 167 -16.04 -8.26 5.86
C ARG A 167 -14.65 -8.54 5.29
N LEU A 168 -13.59 -8.00 5.89
CA LEU A 168 -12.20 -8.22 5.46
C LEU A 168 -11.82 -9.71 5.49
N LYS A 169 -12.14 -10.41 6.58
CA LYS A 169 -11.89 -11.85 6.70
C LYS A 169 -12.58 -12.66 5.61
N ARG A 170 -13.83 -12.34 5.31
CA ARG A 170 -14.61 -13.03 4.29
C ARG A 170 -14.04 -12.77 2.88
N ASP A 171 -13.80 -11.51 2.54
CA ASP A 171 -13.47 -11.11 1.18
C ASP A 171 -11.98 -11.39 0.86
N LEU A 172 -11.08 -11.16 1.80
CA LEU A 172 -9.64 -11.38 1.64
C LEU A 172 -9.18 -12.79 2.04
N TYR A 173 -10.11 -13.65 2.47
CA TYR A 173 -9.83 -14.99 3.00
C TYR A 173 -8.82 -14.97 4.15
N ALA A 174 -8.88 -13.92 4.97
CA ALA A 174 -8.01 -13.77 6.12
C ALA A 174 -8.53 -14.55 7.35
N GLU A 175 -7.61 -15.16 8.09
CA GLU A 175 -7.93 -15.84 9.34
C GLU A 175 -8.07 -14.84 10.49
N ARG A 176 -7.29 -13.73 10.43
CA ARG A 176 -7.35 -12.65 11.42
C ARG A 176 -6.96 -11.30 10.82
N VAL A 177 -7.38 -10.26 11.52
CA VAL A 177 -6.97 -8.88 11.26
C VAL A 177 -6.25 -8.34 12.50
N LEU A 178 -5.07 -7.78 12.32
CA LEU A 178 -4.34 -7.05 13.35
C LEU A 178 -4.55 -5.54 13.13
N TRP A 179 -5.21 -4.92 14.09
CA TRP A 179 -5.54 -3.51 14.05
C TRP A 179 -4.47 -2.68 14.76
N ILE A 180 -3.93 -1.69 14.07
CA ILE A 180 -3.04 -0.69 14.65
C ILE A 180 -3.90 0.51 15.04
N ASP A 181 -3.94 0.79 16.33
CA ASP A 181 -4.81 1.81 16.91
C ASP A 181 -4.11 3.16 17.11
N TYR A 182 -2.79 3.19 16.93
CA TYR A 182 -1.93 4.35 17.14
C TYR A 182 -1.05 4.57 15.92
N GLY A 183 -0.47 5.75 15.85
CA GLY A 183 0.40 6.18 14.77
C GLY A 183 -0.31 7.25 13.93
N ASN A 184 0.40 8.33 13.74
CA ASN A 184 -0.04 9.44 12.89
C ASN A 184 1.17 9.97 12.13
N LEU A 185 1.03 10.07 10.82
CA LEU A 185 1.99 10.75 9.96
C LEU A 185 1.43 12.14 9.66
N VAL A 186 2.11 13.17 10.15
CA VAL A 186 1.68 14.56 9.90
C VAL A 186 1.75 14.87 8.41
N GLY A 187 0.71 15.47 7.89
CA GLY A 187 0.54 15.77 6.47
C GLY A 187 -0.14 14.65 5.67
N ASP A 188 -0.36 13.47 6.26
CA ASP A 188 -1.16 12.41 5.62
C ASP A 188 -2.64 12.81 5.60
N ASP A 189 -3.29 12.68 4.46
CA ASP A 189 -4.72 12.96 4.28
C ASP A 189 -5.57 11.72 4.02
N THR A 190 -4.96 10.52 4.11
CA THR A 190 -5.64 9.23 3.96
C THR A 190 -6.35 8.73 5.22
N ASP A 191 -6.28 9.47 6.33
CA ASP A 191 -6.69 9.09 7.69
C ASP A 191 -5.82 7.98 8.31
N GLY A 192 -4.57 7.87 7.89
CA GLY A 192 -3.59 6.95 8.46
C GLY A 192 -3.53 5.59 7.76
N HIS A 193 -3.29 5.58 6.46
CA HIS A 193 -2.97 4.35 5.74
C HIS A 193 -1.81 3.61 6.37
N ILE A 194 -1.92 2.29 6.47
CA ILE A 194 -0.88 1.46 7.10
C ILE A 194 0.44 1.50 6.32
N ASP A 195 0.41 1.62 5.01
CA ASP A 195 1.60 1.63 4.14
C ASP A 195 2.49 2.87 4.32
N THR A 196 1.99 3.90 5.02
CA THR A 196 2.78 5.06 5.44
C THR A 196 3.45 4.88 6.80
N LEU A 197 3.03 3.88 7.58
CA LEU A 197 3.40 3.67 8.98
C LEU A 197 4.15 2.35 9.21
N VAL A 198 3.59 1.24 8.72
CA VAL A 198 4.09 -0.13 8.98
C VAL A 198 3.99 -0.97 7.71
N ARG A 199 5.08 -1.66 7.38
CA ARG A 199 5.13 -2.59 6.25
C ARG A 199 5.41 -4.00 6.72
N VAL A 200 4.69 -4.95 6.16
CA VAL A 200 4.91 -6.38 6.41
C VAL A 200 6.00 -6.92 5.48
N ALA A 201 6.89 -7.74 6.00
CA ALA A 201 8.03 -8.27 5.27
C ALA A 201 8.27 -9.75 5.60
N PRO A 202 9.12 -10.47 4.81
CA PRO A 202 9.43 -11.87 5.05
C PRO A 202 9.94 -12.16 6.47
N ASN A 203 9.80 -13.43 6.88
CA ASN A 203 10.30 -13.94 8.17
C ASN A 203 9.67 -13.22 9.38
N ASP A 204 8.36 -12.98 9.32
CA ASP A 204 7.57 -12.37 10.39
C ASP A 204 8.17 -11.02 10.85
N THR A 205 8.58 -10.21 9.88
CA THR A 205 9.20 -8.91 10.12
C THR A 205 8.20 -7.79 9.82
N LEU A 206 8.17 -6.79 10.70
CA LEU A 206 7.47 -5.52 10.49
C LEU A 206 8.52 -4.40 10.45
N LEU A 207 8.55 -3.65 9.34
CA LEU A 207 9.27 -2.39 9.26
C LEU A 207 8.28 -1.27 9.60
N TYR A 208 8.68 -0.35 10.45
CA TYR A 208 7.80 0.73 10.88
C TYR A 208 8.56 2.04 11.04
N ILE A 209 7.87 3.15 10.85
CA ILE A 209 8.45 4.46 11.16
C ILE A 209 8.44 4.67 12.67
N GLY A 210 9.51 5.25 13.21
CA GLY A 210 9.60 5.56 14.62
C GLY A 210 10.30 6.90 14.84
N CYS A 211 9.90 7.65 15.84
CA CYS A 211 10.46 8.93 16.21
C CYS A 211 11.23 8.82 17.53
N ASP A 212 12.45 9.35 17.57
CA ASP A 212 13.27 9.40 18.79
C ASP A 212 13.40 10.86 19.33
N ASP A 213 12.86 11.84 18.61
CA ASP A 213 12.83 13.25 19.04
C ASP A 213 11.53 13.52 19.80
N GLU A 214 11.65 13.64 21.13
CA GLU A 214 10.52 13.93 22.03
C GLU A 214 9.85 15.29 21.75
N THR A 215 10.48 16.16 20.96
CA THR A 215 9.94 17.46 20.58
C THR A 215 9.17 17.43 19.26
N ASP A 216 9.25 16.35 18.49
CA ASP A 216 8.49 16.17 17.26
C ASP A 216 7.01 15.88 17.58
N GLU A 217 6.11 16.56 16.89
CA GLU A 217 4.66 16.42 17.07
C GLU A 217 4.12 14.99 16.83
N GLN A 218 4.87 14.15 16.11
CA GLN A 218 4.51 12.74 15.84
C GLN A 218 5.00 11.78 16.95
N TYR A 219 5.86 12.24 17.86
CA TYR A 219 6.57 11.37 18.80
C TYR A 219 5.62 10.48 19.62
N ASP A 220 4.65 11.08 20.28
CA ASP A 220 3.75 10.36 21.19
C ASP A 220 2.95 9.26 20.48
N GLU A 221 2.43 9.54 19.30
CA GLU A 221 1.62 8.58 18.54
C GLU A 221 2.49 7.47 17.93
N LEU A 222 3.65 7.79 17.38
CA LEU A 222 4.59 6.79 16.86
C LEU A 222 5.16 5.93 17.99
N LYS A 223 5.36 6.49 19.18
CA LYS A 223 5.80 5.72 20.33
C LYS A 223 4.75 4.75 20.84
N LYS A 224 3.48 5.16 20.90
CA LYS A 224 2.37 4.26 21.24
C LYS A 224 2.23 3.13 20.20
N MET A 225 2.35 3.45 18.91
CA MET A 225 2.36 2.45 17.84
C MET A 225 3.49 1.44 18.04
N GLU A 226 4.72 1.88 18.31
CA GLU A 226 5.86 0.99 18.58
C GLU A 226 5.56 0.02 19.74
N GLU A 227 4.99 0.52 20.85
CA GLU A 227 4.63 -0.34 21.98
C GLU A 227 3.51 -1.32 21.62
N GLN A 228 2.54 -0.92 20.82
CA GLN A 228 1.50 -1.82 20.33
C GLN A 228 2.10 -2.90 19.42
N LEU A 229 2.98 -2.56 18.48
CA LEU A 229 3.63 -3.54 17.59
C LEU A 229 4.42 -4.60 18.39
N LYS A 230 5.06 -4.23 19.49
CA LYS A 230 5.76 -5.17 20.42
C LYS A 230 4.79 -6.20 21.04
N SER A 231 3.52 -5.85 21.16
CA SER A 231 2.48 -6.74 21.69
C SER A 231 1.98 -7.76 20.67
N PHE A 232 2.14 -7.51 19.38
CA PHE A 232 1.64 -8.39 18.31
C PHE A 232 2.37 -9.73 18.31
N ARG A 233 1.63 -10.76 17.93
CA ARG A 233 2.14 -12.14 17.86
C ARG A 233 1.77 -12.73 16.50
N THR A 234 2.69 -13.53 15.95
CA THR A 234 2.43 -14.35 14.76
C THR A 234 1.29 -15.36 15.01
N MET A 235 0.84 -16.04 13.97
CA MET A 235 -0.14 -17.15 14.13
C MET A 235 0.38 -18.26 15.03
N GLU A 236 1.72 -18.41 15.14
CA GLU A 236 2.38 -19.37 16.01
C GLU A 236 2.60 -18.85 17.44
N GLY A 237 2.12 -17.64 17.76
CA GLY A 237 2.27 -17.02 19.08
C GLY A 237 3.65 -16.40 19.36
N LYS A 238 4.53 -16.28 18.35
CA LYS A 238 5.85 -15.64 18.46
C LYS A 238 5.74 -14.12 18.30
N PRO A 239 6.64 -13.33 18.90
CA PRO A 239 6.72 -11.90 18.59
C PRO A 239 7.19 -11.69 17.14
N TYR A 240 6.71 -10.61 16.50
CA TYR A 240 7.28 -10.15 15.24
C TYR A 240 8.68 -9.57 15.44
N LYS A 241 9.53 -9.74 14.43
CA LYS A 241 10.77 -8.98 14.32
C LYS A 241 10.45 -7.54 13.93
N LEU A 242 10.85 -6.58 14.73
CA LEU A 242 10.57 -5.17 14.49
C LEU A 242 11.83 -4.47 13.99
N ILE A 243 11.71 -3.75 12.88
CA ILE A 243 12.76 -2.93 12.29
C ILE A 243 12.26 -1.49 12.24
N LYS A 244 12.84 -0.64 13.08
CA LYS A 244 12.52 0.79 13.10
C LYS A 244 13.25 1.49 11.96
N LEU A 245 12.49 2.10 11.04
CA LEU A 245 13.01 2.98 10.01
C LEU A 245 13.24 4.38 10.58
N PRO A 246 14.21 5.14 10.09
CA PRO A 246 14.36 6.53 10.49
C PRO A 246 13.15 7.36 10.08
N THR A 247 12.89 8.42 10.80
CA THR A 247 11.90 9.43 10.42
C THR A 247 12.64 10.53 9.63
N PRO A 248 12.17 10.88 8.42
CA PRO A 248 12.71 12.04 7.72
C PRO A 248 12.59 13.31 8.55
N ARG A 249 13.60 14.17 8.48
CA ARG A 249 13.46 15.54 9.04
C ARG A 249 12.30 16.24 8.37
N PRO A 250 11.51 17.06 9.11
CA PRO A 250 10.33 17.72 8.57
C PRO A 250 10.62 18.45 7.25
N ILE A 251 9.77 18.24 6.27
CA ILE A 251 9.74 18.94 4.99
C ILE A 251 8.44 19.70 4.95
N TYR A 252 8.50 20.96 4.56
CA TYR A 252 7.35 21.85 4.53
C TYR A 252 7.08 22.33 3.11
N ASP A 253 5.83 22.59 2.81
CA ASP A 253 5.40 23.24 1.59
C ASP A 253 5.55 24.79 1.65
N GLU A 254 5.01 25.49 0.65
CA GLU A 254 5.06 26.94 0.55
C GLU A 254 4.19 27.65 1.58
N ASP A 255 3.16 26.98 2.11
CA ASP A 255 2.26 27.47 3.16
C ASP A 255 2.75 27.10 4.57
N ASN A 256 3.95 26.50 4.66
CA ASN A 256 4.58 26.02 5.88
C ASN A 256 3.79 24.89 6.57
N GLU A 257 3.08 24.09 5.79
CA GLU A 257 2.47 22.85 6.24
C GLU A 257 3.44 21.67 6.05
N ARG A 258 3.51 20.79 7.06
CA ARG A 258 4.43 19.64 7.02
C ARG A 258 3.92 18.58 6.07
N LEU A 259 4.80 18.13 5.16
CA LEU A 259 4.52 17.10 4.17
C LEU A 259 4.80 15.68 4.73
N PRO A 260 4.05 14.65 4.29
CA PRO A 260 4.09 13.30 4.87
C PRO A 260 5.26 12.45 4.34
N ALA A 261 6.48 12.87 4.57
CA ALA A 261 7.66 12.09 4.19
C ALA A 261 7.82 10.86 5.09
N THR A 262 7.92 9.67 4.48
CA THR A 262 8.05 8.41 5.20
C THR A 262 8.81 7.36 4.39
N TYR A 263 9.81 6.72 5.00
CA TYR A 263 10.53 5.60 4.37
C TYR A 263 9.75 4.29 4.38
N ALA A 264 8.61 4.20 5.08
CA ALA A 264 7.75 3.03 5.02
C ALA A 264 7.03 2.87 3.68
N ASN A 265 6.88 3.94 2.91
CA ASN A 265 6.12 3.92 1.66
C ASN A 265 6.95 3.41 0.46
N PHE A 266 7.63 2.27 0.63
CA PHE A 266 8.43 1.59 -0.41
C PHE A 266 7.61 0.54 -1.15
N LEU A 267 7.96 0.29 -2.42
CA LEU A 267 7.39 -0.79 -3.24
C LEU A 267 8.31 -2.02 -3.22
N ILE A 268 7.75 -3.17 -2.88
CA ILE A 268 8.42 -4.47 -3.03
C ILE A 268 8.02 -5.05 -4.38
N MET A 269 9.01 -5.36 -5.23
CA MET A 269 8.78 -5.91 -6.56
C MET A 269 9.78 -7.03 -6.89
N ASN A 270 9.63 -7.70 -8.04
CA ASN A 270 10.59 -8.72 -8.45
C ASN A 270 12.00 -8.15 -8.57
N GLY A 271 12.93 -8.72 -7.81
CA GLY A 271 14.36 -8.39 -7.87
C GLY A 271 14.75 -7.02 -7.31
N ALA A 272 13.80 -6.19 -6.86
CA ALA A 272 14.13 -4.90 -6.24
C ALA A 272 13.13 -4.49 -5.16
N VAL A 273 13.54 -3.50 -4.36
CA VAL A 273 12.65 -2.67 -3.55
C VAL A 273 12.91 -1.21 -3.94
N LEU A 274 11.87 -0.51 -4.38
CA LEU A 274 11.96 0.92 -4.66
C LEU A 274 11.66 1.68 -3.37
N VAL A 275 12.62 2.47 -2.92
CA VAL A 275 12.56 3.19 -1.63
C VAL A 275 12.44 4.69 -1.89
N PRO A 276 11.43 5.37 -1.32
CA PRO A 276 11.34 6.81 -1.43
C PRO A 276 12.53 7.46 -0.71
N THR A 277 13.13 8.47 -1.34
CA THR A 277 14.19 9.30 -0.76
C THR A 277 13.76 10.76 -0.75
N TYR A 278 14.35 11.54 0.14
CA TYR A 278 13.89 12.92 0.40
C TYR A 278 15.05 13.93 0.41
N ASN A 279 16.16 13.62 -0.27
CA ASN A 279 17.38 14.45 -0.29
C ASN A 279 17.94 14.70 1.12
N GLN A 280 17.91 13.67 1.96
CA GLN A 280 18.49 13.64 3.30
C GLN A 280 19.51 12.49 3.35
N PRO A 281 20.73 12.68 2.82
CA PRO A 281 21.65 11.59 2.47
C PRO A 281 21.98 10.62 3.60
N ASP A 282 22.03 11.11 4.85
CA ASP A 282 22.27 10.29 6.03
C ASP A 282 21.07 9.39 6.37
N LEU A 283 19.85 9.92 6.34
CA LEU A 283 18.62 9.19 6.62
C LEU A 283 18.20 8.31 5.43
N ASP A 284 18.34 8.82 4.21
CA ASP A 284 18.10 8.05 2.98
C ASP A 284 19.00 6.80 2.95
N ALA A 285 20.32 6.97 3.25
CA ALA A 285 21.25 5.84 3.29
C ALA A 285 20.93 4.84 4.39
N GLU A 286 20.51 5.30 5.57
CA GLU A 286 20.13 4.41 6.68
C GLU A 286 18.85 3.64 6.37
N ALA A 287 17.83 4.27 5.79
CA ALA A 287 16.61 3.59 5.37
C ALA A 287 16.91 2.51 4.31
N ILE A 288 17.70 2.83 3.29
CA ILE A 288 18.14 1.90 2.25
C ILE A 288 18.90 0.72 2.86
N ARG A 289 19.80 0.97 3.81
CA ARG A 289 20.56 -0.08 4.51
C ARG A 289 19.64 -1.02 5.28
N LEU A 290 18.73 -0.48 6.10
CA LEU A 290 17.82 -1.28 6.92
C LEU A 290 16.85 -2.12 6.07
N ILE A 291 16.29 -1.54 5.02
CA ILE A 291 15.43 -2.26 4.08
C ILE A 291 16.23 -3.36 3.36
N GLY A 292 17.47 -3.08 2.94
CA GLY A 292 18.35 -4.05 2.30
C GLY A 292 18.70 -5.24 3.20
N GLU A 293 18.80 -5.06 4.51
CA GLU A 293 18.99 -6.17 5.45
C GLU A 293 17.79 -7.11 5.55
N VAL A 294 16.59 -6.59 5.28
CA VAL A 294 15.34 -7.37 5.28
C VAL A 294 15.13 -8.09 3.94
N PHE A 295 15.58 -7.48 2.84
CA PHE A 295 15.45 -8.00 1.47
C PHE A 295 16.83 -8.24 0.82
N PRO A 296 17.66 -9.17 1.37
CA PRO A 296 19.04 -9.36 0.93
C PRO A 296 19.19 -9.92 -0.51
N ASP A 297 18.12 -10.43 -1.07
CA ASP A 297 18.01 -10.97 -2.43
C ASP A 297 17.48 -9.95 -3.45
N ARG A 298 17.23 -8.70 -3.02
CA ARG A 298 16.71 -7.63 -3.85
C ARG A 298 17.66 -6.44 -3.92
N GLU A 299 17.70 -5.81 -5.07
CA GLU A 299 18.36 -4.52 -5.22
C GLU A 299 17.53 -3.42 -4.56
N ILE A 300 18.16 -2.54 -3.79
CA ILE A 300 17.47 -1.39 -3.18
C ILE A 300 17.72 -0.15 -4.04
N VAL A 301 16.65 0.39 -4.61
CA VAL A 301 16.70 1.52 -5.55
C VAL A 301 16.01 2.72 -4.91
N GLY A 302 16.76 3.77 -4.64
CA GLY A 302 16.21 5.04 -4.15
C GLY A 302 15.56 5.83 -5.28
N ILE A 303 14.36 6.36 -5.04
CA ILE A 303 13.64 7.27 -5.94
C ILE A 303 13.35 8.57 -5.17
N ASP A 304 13.71 9.72 -5.74
CA ASP A 304 13.44 11.03 -5.12
C ASP A 304 11.94 11.34 -5.17
N CYS A 305 11.28 11.25 -4.02
CA CYS A 305 9.84 11.44 -3.88
C CYS A 305 9.45 12.82 -3.30
N ARG A 306 10.37 13.80 -3.31
CA ARG A 306 10.03 15.16 -2.85
C ARG A 306 8.94 15.83 -3.67
N SER A 307 8.81 15.49 -4.95
CA SER A 307 7.69 15.94 -5.78
C SER A 307 6.37 15.25 -5.39
N VAL A 308 6.43 13.95 -5.06
CA VAL A 308 5.24 13.14 -4.77
C VAL A 308 4.58 13.58 -3.46
N ILE A 309 5.37 13.82 -2.39
CA ILE A 309 4.82 14.21 -1.09
C ILE A 309 4.10 15.57 -1.10
N LYS A 310 4.30 16.40 -2.12
CA LYS A 310 3.58 17.69 -2.27
C LYS A 310 2.06 17.50 -2.46
N GLN A 311 1.63 16.31 -2.89
CA GLN A 311 0.22 15.90 -2.98
C GLN A 311 -0.11 14.82 -1.94
N HIS A 312 0.54 14.86 -0.78
CA HIS A 312 0.25 14.10 0.43
C HIS A 312 0.41 12.57 0.35
N GLY A 313 0.96 12.02 -0.74
CA GLY A 313 1.33 10.60 -0.88
C GLY A 313 2.83 10.39 -1.09
N SER A 314 3.27 9.15 -1.29
CA SER A 314 4.65 8.83 -1.64
C SER A 314 4.71 7.68 -2.66
N LEU A 315 5.85 7.01 -2.79
CA LEU A 315 6.15 6.06 -3.86
C LEU A 315 5.15 4.90 -3.97
N HIS A 316 4.89 4.20 -2.86
CA HIS A 316 3.98 3.05 -2.83
C HIS A 316 2.57 3.42 -3.24
N CYS A 317 2.10 4.60 -2.82
CA CYS A 317 0.78 5.12 -3.16
C CYS A 317 0.57 5.27 -4.68
N CYS A 318 1.64 5.50 -5.45
CA CYS A 318 1.59 5.62 -6.91
C CYS A 318 1.48 4.27 -7.64
N THR A 319 1.65 3.14 -6.96
CA THR A 319 1.88 1.83 -7.55
C THR A 319 0.87 0.77 -7.09
N MET A 320 0.50 -0.17 -7.97
CA MET A 320 -0.25 -1.37 -7.58
C MET A 320 0.37 -2.60 -8.27
N GLN A 321 0.81 -3.57 -7.49
CA GLN A 321 1.36 -4.83 -8.00
C GLN A 321 0.25 -5.84 -8.27
N TYR A 322 0.50 -6.71 -9.27
CA TYR A 322 -0.33 -7.88 -9.58
C TYR A 322 0.49 -9.15 -9.39
N PRO A 323 0.01 -10.13 -8.62
CA PRO A 323 0.75 -11.36 -8.40
C PRO A 323 0.91 -12.18 -9.69
N ARG A 324 1.96 -13.01 -9.73
CA ARG A 324 2.12 -14.01 -10.78
C ARG A 324 1.15 -15.17 -10.54
N LEU A 325 0.46 -15.59 -11.60
CA LEU A 325 -0.46 -16.73 -11.61
C LEU A 325 0.25 -17.99 -12.03
#